data_4b182838177f92d23e0d41eb6e9ed184
#
_entry.id   4b182838177f92d23e0d41eb6e9ed184
#
_cell.length_a   1.000
_cell.length_b   1.000
_cell.length_c   1.000
_cell.angle_alpha   90.00
_cell.angle_beta   90.00
_cell.angle_gamma   90.00
#
_symmetry.space_group_name_H-M   'P 1'
#
loop_
_entity.id
_entity.type
_entity.pdbx_description
1 polymer ?
#
loop_
_entity_poly.entity_id
_entity_poly.type
_entity_poly.pdbx_seq_one_letter_code
_entity_poly.pdbx_strand_id
1 'polypeptide(L)'
;MAKGTTEKMWRKALLLTAALVFVGFGAVVISLFRWQIVRGEEMSIAALDQSLRSTTLSAMRGTIYDATGKVLAQSASVWTVVLEPAYFADYDDPEGTRQKVASGLAAILDMDEEEVYEKTQGSSYFVYLKRRVETSVRDEINEFLEAEGISSGVRLIEDYKRYYPYGTVASTVLGFTGTDGQGL
;
A
#
# COMPACT_ATOMS: atom_id res chain seq x y z
N MET A 1 -5.70 2.92 72.57
CA MET A 1 -6.73 1.95 72.22
C MET A 1 -7.41 2.41 70.94
N ALA A 2 -7.12 1.77 69.81
CA ALA A 2 -7.76 2.07 68.54
C ALA A 2 -9.22 1.59 68.60
N LYS A 3 -10.18 2.49 68.45
CA LYS A 3 -11.61 2.15 68.33
C LYS A 3 -11.79 1.27 67.08
N GLY A 4 -12.13 0.00 67.29
CA GLY A 4 -12.51 -0.92 66.25
C GLY A 4 -13.59 -0.32 65.37
N THR A 5 -13.43 -0.40 64.03
CA THR A 5 -14.41 0.03 63.04
C THR A 5 -15.71 -0.72 63.27
N THR A 6 -16.79 0.00 63.66
CA THR A 6 -18.10 -0.58 63.89
C THR A 6 -18.63 -1.20 62.61
N GLU A 7 -19.26 -2.38 62.65
CA GLU A 7 -19.85 -3.07 61.48
C GLU A 7 -20.67 -2.12 60.58
N LYS A 8 -21.32 -1.14 61.22
CA LYS A 8 -22.10 -0.11 60.53
C LYS A 8 -21.24 0.82 59.62
N MET A 9 -19.98 1.07 60.02
CA MET A 9 -19.02 1.85 59.20
C MET A 9 -18.47 1.01 58.05
N TRP A 10 -18.22 -0.28 58.27
CA TRP A 10 -17.81 -1.21 57.23
C TRP A 10 -18.86 -1.38 56.15
N ARG A 11 -20.15 -1.57 56.55
CA ARG A 11 -21.27 -1.64 55.59
C ARG A 11 -21.42 -0.36 54.78
N LYS A 12 -21.26 0.82 55.37
CA LYS A 12 -21.30 2.10 54.66
C LYS A 12 -20.12 2.24 53.69
N ALA A 13 -18.92 1.87 54.10
CA ALA A 13 -17.74 1.89 53.25
C ALA A 13 -17.91 0.92 52.04
N LEU A 14 -18.37 -0.30 52.28
CA LEU A 14 -18.67 -1.27 51.22
C LEU A 14 -19.74 -0.77 50.24
N LEU A 15 -20.81 -0.15 50.73
CA LEU A 15 -21.85 0.41 49.86
C LEU A 15 -21.34 1.59 49.05
N LEU A 16 -20.49 2.45 49.60
CA LEU A 16 -19.88 3.56 48.91
C LEU A 16 -18.89 3.09 47.81
N THR A 17 -18.04 2.11 48.11
CA THR A 17 -17.12 1.54 47.14
C THR A 17 -17.88 0.79 46.04
N ALA A 18 -18.91 0.02 46.40
CA ALA A 18 -19.75 -0.65 45.40
C ALA A 18 -20.47 0.35 44.47
N ALA A 19 -21.02 1.44 45.04
CA ALA A 19 -21.66 2.49 44.27
C ALA A 19 -20.66 3.20 43.34
N LEU A 20 -19.44 3.49 43.81
CA LEU A 20 -18.38 4.11 43.00
C LEU A 20 -17.97 3.21 41.83
N VAL A 21 -17.79 1.90 42.09
CA VAL A 21 -17.46 0.92 41.05
C VAL A 21 -18.59 0.80 40.02
N PHE A 22 -19.85 0.76 40.50
CA PHE A 22 -20.99 0.64 39.59
C PHE A 22 -21.17 1.87 38.71
N VAL A 23 -20.98 3.07 39.28
CA VAL A 23 -21.03 4.34 38.49
C VAL A 23 -19.88 4.41 37.51
N GLY A 24 -18.65 4.07 37.93
CA GLY A 24 -17.47 4.05 37.07
C GLY A 24 -17.63 3.07 35.93
N PHE A 25 -18.06 1.83 36.21
CA PHE A 25 -18.28 0.82 35.19
C PHE A 25 -19.43 1.21 34.24
N GLY A 26 -20.52 1.77 34.78
CA GLY A 26 -21.62 2.30 33.96
C GLY A 26 -21.16 3.40 32.99
N ALA A 27 -20.31 4.32 33.44
CA ALA A 27 -19.77 5.37 32.59
C ALA A 27 -18.90 4.79 31.44
N VAL A 28 -18.09 3.76 31.74
CA VAL A 28 -17.29 3.06 30.68
C VAL A 28 -18.18 2.37 29.67
N VAL A 29 -19.21 1.63 30.13
CA VAL A 29 -20.16 0.95 29.23
C VAL A 29 -20.89 1.95 28.33
N ILE A 30 -21.36 3.07 28.89
CA ILE A 30 -22.00 4.13 28.09
C ILE A 30 -21.03 4.74 27.07
N SER A 31 -19.79 4.96 27.49
CA SER A 31 -18.75 5.46 26.59
C SER A 31 -18.48 4.50 25.44
N LEU A 32 -18.28 3.21 25.71
CA LEU A 32 -18.08 2.17 24.72
C LEU A 32 -19.28 2.06 23.76
N PHE A 33 -20.48 2.07 24.28
CA PHE A 33 -21.71 2.05 23.47
C PHE A 33 -21.75 3.24 22.51
N ARG A 34 -21.43 4.43 23.02
CA ARG A 34 -21.40 5.66 22.21
C ARG A 34 -20.35 5.59 21.08
N TRP A 35 -19.15 5.10 21.38
CA TRP A 35 -18.06 5.01 20.40
C TRP A 35 -18.27 3.87 19.41
N GLN A 36 -18.75 2.71 19.85
CA GLN A 36 -18.88 1.54 19.00
C GLN A 36 -20.18 1.51 18.17
N ILE A 37 -21.28 1.99 18.75
CA ILE A 37 -22.60 1.89 18.09
C ILE A 37 -23.00 3.23 17.48
N VAL A 38 -22.94 4.34 18.24
CA VAL A 38 -23.40 5.63 17.73
C VAL A 38 -22.43 6.25 16.73
N ARG A 39 -21.11 6.08 16.95
CA ARG A 39 -20.05 6.58 16.08
C ARG A 39 -19.32 5.51 15.28
N GLY A 40 -19.78 4.25 15.35
CA GLY A 40 -19.14 3.13 14.66
C GLY A 40 -19.06 3.32 13.15
N GLU A 41 -20.11 3.84 12.56
CA GLU A 41 -20.18 4.11 11.12
C GLU A 41 -19.21 5.24 10.69
N GLU A 42 -19.16 6.35 11.44
CA GLU A 42 -18.18 7.43 11.21
C GLU A 42 -16.74 6.93 11.31
N MET A 43 -16.45 6.11 12.33
CA MET A 43 -15.12 5.55 12.53
C MET A 43 -14.76 4.54 11.44
N SER A 44 -15.73 3.74 10.98
CA SER A 44 -15.54 2.80 9.88
C SER A 44 -15.23 3.52 8.57
N ILE A 45 -15.95 4.59 8.26
CA ILE A 45 -15.71 5.41 7.06
C ILE A 45 -14.33 6.09 7.16
N ALA A 46 -13.97 6.65 8.30
CA ALA A 46 -12.66 7.27 8.50
C ALA A 46 -11.51 6.25 8.39
N ALA A 47 -11.72 5.01 8.89
CA ALA A 47 -10.76 3.92 8.75
C ALA A 47 -10.65 3.44 7.29
N LEU A 48 -11.77 3.38 6.56
CA LEU A 48 -11.78 3.09 5.13
C LEU A 48 -11.08 4.17 4.32
N ASP A 49 -11.32 5.44 4.59
CA ASP A 49 -10.62 6.55 3.94
C ASP A 49 -9.11 6.55 4.21
N GLN A 50 -8.71 6.12 5.39
CA GLN A 50 -7.30 5.99 5.74
C GLN A 50 -6.66 4.73 5.14
N SER A 51 -7.42 3.64 4.98
CA SER A 51 -6.98 2.38 4.35
C SER A 51 -7.04 2.47 2.82
N LEU A 52 -8.04 3.16 2.28
CA LEU A 52 -8.10 3.52 0.87
C LEU A 52 -7.12 4.67 0.65
N ARG A 53 -5.83 4.38 0.55
CA ARG A 53 -4.91 5.27 -0.16
C ARG A 53 -5.55 5.51 -1.51
N SER A 54 -6.01 6.73 -1.77
CA SER A 54 -6.55 7.10 -3.06
C SER A 54 -5.46 6.90 -4.10
N THR A 55 -5.44 5.72 -4.71
CA THR A 55 -4.59 5.47 -5.86
C THR A 55 -5.20 6.27 -7.00
N THR A 56 -4.63 7.42 -7.30
CA THR A 56 -5.02 8.21 -8.45
C THR A 56 -4.73 7.37 -9.69
N LEU A 57 -5.78 6.77 -10.26
CA LEU A 57 -5.67 6.09 -11.55
C LEU A 57 -5.47 7.15 -12.60
N SER A 58 -4.26 7.26 -13.11
CA SER A 58 -3.94 8.14 -14.23
C SER A 58 -4.61 7.61 -15.49
N ALA A 59 -5.55 8.36 -16.06
CA ALA A 59 -6.19 7.97 -17.30
C ALA A 59 -5.17 7.92 -18.44
N MET A 60 -5.27 6.91 -19.30
CA MET A 60 -4.46 6.79 -20.51
C MET A 60 -4.78 7.95 -21.47
N ARG A 61 -3.75 8.68 -21.91
CA ARG A 61 -3.90 9.76 -22.88
C ARG A 61 -4.24 9.19 -24.25
N GLY A 62 -5.19 9.82 -24.96
CA GLY A 62 -5.59 9.46 -26.33
C GLY A 62 -4.43 9.55 -27.34
N THR A 63 -4.56 8.83 -28.44
CA THR A 63 -3.62 8.86 -29.56
C THR A 63 -3.81 10.14 -30.38
N ILE A 64 -2.72 10.74 -30.82
CA ILE A 64 -2.73 11.92 -31.68
C ILE A 64 -2.26 11.51 -33.09
N TYR A 65 -3.03 11.89 -34.08
CA TYR A 65 -2.78 11.58 -35.48
C TYR A 65 -2.48 12.86 -36.27
N ASP A 66 -1.75 12.72 -37.38
CA ASP A 66 -1.65 13.78 -38.38
C ASP A 66 -2.87 13.80 -39.31
N ALA A 67 -2.91 14.74 -40.27
CA ALA A 67 -3.99 14.85 -41.24
C ALA A 67 -4.09 13.64 -42.20
N THR A 68 -3.06 12.79 -42.26
CA THR A 68 -3.02 11.57 -43.10
C THR A 68 -3.33 10.31 -42.29
N GLY A 69 -3.63 10.43 -41.00
CA GLY A 69 -3.92 9.31 -40.10
C GLY A 69 -2.69 8.62 -39.50
N LYS A 70 -1.50 9.19 -39.65
CA LYS A 70 -0.30 8.64 -38.99
C LYS A 70 -0.24 9.02 -37.53
N VAL A 71 0.16 8.06 -36.68
CA VAL A 71 0.27 8.24 -35.23
C VAL A 71 1.47 9.14 -34.92
N LEU A 72 1.22 10.33 -34.38
CA LEU A 72 2.25 11.26 -33.90
C LEU A 72 2.62 11.05 -32.44
N ALA A 73 1.65 10.68 -31.61
CA ALA A 73 1.88 10.34 -30.20
C ALA A 73 0.84 9.34 -29.71
N GLN A 74 1.27 8.31 -28.99
CA GLN A 74 0.39 7.31 -28.39
C GLN A 74 0.89 6.92 -27.02
N SER A 75 -0.05 6.49 -26.16
CA SER A 75 0.30 5.90 -24.87
C SER A 75 0.31 4.38 -24.98
N ALA A 76 1.24 3.73 -24.30
CA ALA A 76 1.25 2.29 -24.12
C ALA A 76 1.35 1.95 -22.65
N SER A 77 0.73 0.82 -22.26
CA SER A 77 0.83 0.29 -20.90
C SER A 77 2.25 -0.14 -20.61
N VAL A 78 2.73 0.28 -19.47
CA VAL A 78 3.99 -0.13 -18.85
C VAL A 78 3.70 -0.51 -17.40
N TRP A 79 4.65 -1.10 -16.74
CA TRP A 79 4.44 -1.59 -15.37
C TRP A 79 5.49 -1.04 -14.43
N THR A 80 5.09 -0.81 -13.20
CA THR A 80 5.99 -0.44 -12.11
C THR A 80 6.08 -1.60 -11.14
N VAL A 81 7.30 -2.08 -10.92
CA VAL A 81 7.59 -3.15 -9.98
C VAL A 81 7.76 -2.55 -8.60
N VAL A 82 6.98 -3.01 -7.65
CA VAL A 82 6.96 -2.56 -6.26
C VAL A 82 7.22 -3.75 -5.36
N LEU A 83 8.12 -3.58 -4.40
CA LEU A 83 8.32 -4.51 -3.30
C LEU A 83 7.49 -4.09 -2.10
N GLU A 84 6.99 -5.07 -1.38
CA GLU A 84 6.24 -4.94 -0.14
C GLU A 84 6.92 -5.75 0.96
N PRO A 85 8.08 -5.28 1.48
CA PRO A 85 8.93 -6.03 2.40
C PRO A 85 8.23 -6.61 3.62
N ALA A 86 7.21 -5.91 4.12
CA ALA A 86 6.45 -6.35 5.29
C ALA A 86 5.79 -7.73 5.09
N TYR A 87 5.35 -8.06 3.87
CA TYR A 87 4.69 -9.34 3.61
C TYR A 87 5.64 -10.54 3.54
N PHE A 88 6.95 -10.32 3.40
CA PHE A 88 7.90 -11.44 3.44
C PHE A 88 7.98 -12.09 4.84
N ALA A 89 7.58 -11.36 5.88
CA ALA A 89 7.55 -11.90 7.24
C ALA A 89 6.49 -13.01 7.44
N ASP A 90 5.49 -13.08 6.56
CA ASP A 90 4.39 -14.04 6.64
C ASP A 90 4.72 -15.41 6.01
N TYR A 91 5.89 -15.55 5.36
CA TYR A 91 6.35 -16.82 4.79
C TYR A 91 7.00 -17.71 5.85
N ASP A 92 6.96 -19.03 5.64
CA ASP A 92 7.60 -20.03 6.51
C ASP A 92 9.13 -19.83 6.58
N ASP A 93 9.75 -19.44 5.46
CA ASP A 93 11.16 -19.03 5.36
C ASP A 93 11.26 -17.62 4.78
N PRO A 94 11.16 -16.58 5.62
CA PRO A 94 11.21 -15.20 5.17
C PRO A 94 12.53 -14.84 4.48
N GLU A 95 13.63 -15.33 5.00
CA GLU A 95 14.97 -14.99 4.50
C GLU A 95 15.27 -15.67 3.18
N GLY A 96 14.98 -16.97 3.06
CA GLY A 96 15.11 -17.70 1.81
C GLY A 96 14.20 -17.12 0.71
N THR A 97 12.99 -16.69 1.06
CA THR A 97 12.08 -16.03 0.11
C THR A 97 12.63 -14.70 -0.37
N ARG A 98 13.18 -13.85 0.51
CA ARG A 98 13.82 -12.58 0.13
C ARG A 98 15.00 -12.80 -0.81
N GLN A 99 15.86 -13.79 -0.51
CA GLN A 99 17.00 -14.11 -1.36
C GLN A 99 16.56 -14.60 -2.76
N LYS A 100 15.54 -15.45 -2.83
CA LYS A 100 14.96 -15.89 -4.10
C LYS A 100 14.38 -14.75 -4.91
N VAL A 101 13.60 -13.88 -4.27
CA VAL A 101 13.03 -12.68 -4.91
C VAL A 101 14.14 -11.76 -5.40
N ALA A 102 15.18 -11.53 -4.60
CA ALA A 102 16.29 -10.68 -4.97
C ALA A 102 17.03 -11.20 -6.20
N SER A 103 17.44 -12.47 -6.18
CA SER A 103 18.17 -13.09 -7.30
C SER A 103 17.33 -13.15 -8.59
N GLY A 104 16.05 -13.56 -8.48
CA GLY A 104 15.17 -13.66 -9.65
C GLY A 104 14.84 -12.29 -10.26
N LEU A 105 14.44 -11.32 -9.44
CA LEU A 105 14.13 -9.98 -9.95
C LEU A 105 15.38 -9.23 -10.45
N ALA A 106 16.54 -9.41 -9.82
CA ALA A 106 17.79 -8.85 -10.29
C ALA A 106 18.13 -9.33 -11.71
N ALA A 107 17.99 -10.63 -11.96
CA ALA A 107 18.24 -11.21 -13.29
C ALA A 107 17.25 -10.70 -14.35
N ILE A 108 15.95 -10.67 -14.04
CA ILE A 108 14.90 -10.23 -14.98
C ILE A 108 14.99 -8.72 -15.25
N LEU A 109 15.30 -7.93 -14.24
CA LEU A 109 15.29 -6.47 -14.31
C LEU A 109 16.66 -5.89 -14.72
N ASP A 110 17.70 -6.71 -14.89
CA ASP A 110 19.08 -6.26 -15.10
C ASP A 110 19.51 -5.24 -14.03
N MET A 111 19.47 -5.69 -12.77
CA MET A 111 19.82 -4.90 -11.57
C MET A 111 20.82 -5.69 -10.74
N ASP A 112 21.50 -4.98 -9.83
CA ASP A 112 22.38 -5.61 -8.85
C ASP A 112 21.55 -6.38 -7.80
N GLU A 113 21.94 -7.64 -7.54
CA GLU A 113 21.21 -8.50 -6.59
C GLU A 113 21.23 -7.95 -5.17
N GLU A 114 22.38 -7.39 -4.75
CA GLU A 114 22.52 -6.79 -3.42
C GLU A 114 21.59 -5.59 -3.23
N GLU A 115 21.47 -4.72 -4.24
CA GLU A 115 20.54 -3.60 -4.23
C GLU A 115 19.09 -4.06 -4.10
N VAL A 116 18.72 -5.10 -4.85
CA VAL A 116 17.36 -5.66 -4.78
C VAL A 116 17.12 -6.28 -3.41
N TYR A 117 18.09 -7.05 -2.91
CA TYR A 117 18.00 -7.68 -1.60
C TYR A 117 17.87 -6.67 -0.46
N GLU A 118 18.68 -5.59 -0.44
CA GLU A 118 18.52 -4.50 0.53
C GLU A 118 17.10 -3.92 0.53
N LYS A 119 16.50 -3.77 -0.65
CA LYS A 119 15.13 -3.28 -0.78
C LYS A 119 14.06 -4.28 -0.30
N THR A 120 14.36 -5.56 -0.19
CA THR A 120 13.46 -6.55 0.43
C THR A 120 13.51 -6.52 1.95
N GLN A 121 14.51 -5.86 2.53
CA GLN A 121 14.65 -5.72 3.97
C GLN A 121 13.68 -4.68 4.55
N GLY A 122 13.33 -4.84 5.81
CA GLY A 122 12.52 -3.87 6.53
C GLY A 122 11.03 -4.24 6.62
N SER A 123 10.22 -3.27 7.01
CA SER A 123 8.79 -3.43 7.30
C SER A 123 7.91 -2.49 6.47
N SER A 124 8.43 -2.00 5.36
CA SER A 124 7.66 -1.14 4.45
C SER A 124 6.64 -1.95 3.65
N TYR A 125 5.47 -1.36 3.41
CA TYR A 125 4.45 -1.91 2.52
C TYR A 125 4.54 -1.38 1.09
N PHE A 126 5.57 -0.58 0.78
CA PHE A 126 5.71 0.01 -0.54
C PHE A 126 7.13 0.52 -0.78
N VAL A 127 7.87 -0.15 -1.65
CA VAL A 127 9.21 0.26 -2.08
C VAL A 127 9.28 0.13 -3.60
N TYR A 128 9.56 1.22 -4.30
CA TYR A 128 9.79 1.17 -5.74
C TYR A 128 11.07 0.38 -6.05
N LEU A 129 10.94 -0.65 -6.88
CA LEU A 129 12.09 -1.38 -7.40
C LEU A 129 12.51 -0.84 -8.78
N LYS A 130 11.63 -0.97 -9.77
CA LYS A 130 11.85 -0.44 -11.12
C LYS A 130 10.56 0.09 -11.72
N ARG A 131 10.62 1.27 -12.31
CA ARG A 131 9.46 1.91 -12.94
C ARG A 131 9.49 1.72 -14.45
N ARG A 132 8.31 1.66 -15.07
CA ARG A 132 8.11 1.67 -16.52
C ARG A 132 8.77 0.51 -17.25
N VAL A 133 8.67 -0.69 -16.69
CA VAL A 133 9.04 -1.93 -17.36
C VAL A 133 7.99 -2.30 -18.41
N GLU A 134 8.40 -2.94 -19.47
CA GLU A 134 7.51 -3.36 -20.55
C GLU A 134 6.64 -4.57 -20.14
N THR A 135 5.58 -4.81 -20.91
CA THR A 135 4.64 -5.91 -20.62
C THR A 135 5.33 -7.28 -20.68
N SER A 136 6.30 -7.47 -21.56
CA SER A 136 7.10 -8.71 -21.64
C SER A 136 7.83 -9.01 -20.32
N VAL A 137 8.43 -7.98 -19.72
CA VAL A 137 9.14 -8.10 -18.45
C VAL A 137 8.16 -8.38 -17.28
N ARG A 138 6.95 -7.77 -17.32
CA ARG A 138 5.90 -8.09 -16.37
C ARG A 138 5.51 -9.56 -16.45
N ASP A 139 5.35 -10.11 -17.64
CA ASP A 139 4.97 -11.50 -17.86
C ASP A 139 6.06 -12.46 -17.33
N GLU A 140 7.32 -12.14 -17.57
CA GLU A 140 8.48 -12.86 -17.06
C GLU A 140 8.54 -12.85 -15.52
N ILE A 141 8.24 -11.70 -14.89
CA ILE A 141 8.14 -11.59 -13.43
C ILE A 141 7.00 -12.47 -12.91
N ASN A 142 5.83 -12.44 -13.54
CA ASN A 142 4.69 -13.26 -13.09
C ASN A 142 5.01 -14.75 -13.19
N GLU A 143 5.61 -15.21 -14.31
CA GLU A 143 6.03 -16.60 -14.48
C GLU A 143 7.04 -17.02 -13.39
N PHE A 144 7.99 -16.16 -13.08
CA PHE A 144 8.95 -16.38 -12.02
C PHE A 144 8.27 -16.50 -10.64
N LEU A 145 7.36 -15.57 -10.30
CA LEU A 145 6.66 -15.58 -9.02
C LEU A 145 5.77 -16.83 -8.87
N GLU A 146 5.09 -17.25 -9.94
CA GLU A 146 4.29 -18.47 -9.96
C GLU A 146 5.15 -19.72 -9.82
N ALA A 147 6.28 -19.80 -10.50
CA ALA A 147 7.20 -20.93 -10.44
C ALA A 147 7.81 -21.12 -9.04
N GLU A 148 8.13 -20.04 -8.35
CA GLU A 148 8.67 -20.08 -6.98
C GLU A 148 7.60 -20.13 -5.89
N GLY A 149 6.31 -20.03 -6.25
CA GLY A 149 5.19 -20.05 -5.30
C GLY A 149 5.10 -18.78 -4.44
N ILE A 150 5.57 -17.65 -4.95
CA ILE A 150 5.59 -16.37 -4.25
C ILE A 150 4.28 -15.63 -4.55
N SER A 151 3.38 -15.60 -3.57
CA SER A 151 2.05 -15.00 -3.71
C SER A 151 1.92 -13.57 -3.19
N SER A 152 2.89 -13.08 -2.43
CA SER A 152 2.90 -11.74 -1.82
C SER A 152 4.31 -11.17 -1.71
N GLY A 153 4.42 -9.86 -1.45
CA GLY A 153 5.70 -9.18 -1.31
C GLY A 153 6.23 -8.53 -2.60
N VAL A 154 5.69 -8.90 -3.77
CA VAL A 154 5.98 -8.26 -5.07
C VAL A 154 4.66 -7.86 -5.72
N ARG A 155 4.54 -6.61 -6.14
CA ARG A 155 3.35 -6.10 -6.82
C ARG A 155 3.72 -5.37 -8.10
N LEU A 156 2.92 -5.61 -9.14
CA LEU A 156 3.03 -4.95 -10.43
C LEU A 156 1.88 -3.95 -10.58
N ILE A 157 2.21 -2.68 -10.74
CA ILE A 157 1.24 -1.59 -10.87
C ILE A 157 1.27 -1.11 -12.32
N GLU A 158 0.10 -1.10 -12.97
CA GLU A 158 -0.03 -0.57 -14.32
C GLU A 158 0.23 0.94 -14.33
N ASP A 159 1.01 1.40 -15.29
CA ASP A 159 1.32 2.80 -15.57
C ASP A 159 1.29 3.01 -17.08
N TYR A 160 1.36 4.25 -17.55
CA TYR A 160 1.32 4.58 -18.96
C TYR A 160 2.53 5.41 -19.36
N LYS A 161 3.15 5.03 -20.50
CA LYS A 161 4.25 5.77 -21.08
C LYS A 161 3.82 6.35 -22.43
N ARG A 162 4.15 7.62 -22.65
CA ARG A 162 3.90 8.27 -23.94
C ARG A 162 5.04 7.99 -24.91
N TYR A 163 4.69 7.51 -26.09
CA TYR A 163 5.62 7.25 -27.19
C TYR A 163 5.38 8.24 -28.31
N TYR A 164 6.47 8.70 -28.89
CA TYR A 164 6.51 9.64 -30.02
C TYR A 164 7.27 8.97 -31.18
N PRO A 165 6.58 8.26 -32.11
CA PRO A 165 7.23 7.45 -33.13
C PRO A 165 8.17 8.25 -34.04
N TYR A 166 7.89 9.54 -34.23
CA TYR A 166 8.69 10.43 -35.07
C TYR A 166 9.62 11.37 -34.29
N GLY A 167 9.89 11.07 -33.02
CA GLY A 167 10.83 11.82 -32.18
C GLY A 167 10.44 13.28 -32.00
N THR A 168 11.29 14.18 -32.52
CA THR A 168 11.13 15.64 -32.36
C THR A 168 10.14 16.29 -33.33
N VAL A 169 9.56 15.53 -34.28
CA VAL A 169 8.59 16.08 -35.25
C VAL A 169 7.38 16.64 -34.48
N ALA A 170 7.07 17.89 -34.79
CA ALA A 170 5.98 18.66 -34.13
C ALA A 170 6.08 18.77 -32.59
N SER A 171 7.27 18.65 -32.02
CA SER A 171 7.49 18.70 -30.56
C SER A 171 6.97 19.99 -29.91
N THR A 172 7.04 21.12 -30.58
CA THR A 172 6.53 22.42 -30.13
C THR A 172 5.00 22.48 -30.04
N VAL A 173 4.29 21.60 -30.76
CA VAL A 173 2.82 21.52 -30.77
C VAL A 173 2.34 20.39 -29.88
N LEU A 174 3.01 19.24 -29.92
CA LEU A 174 2.66 18.03 -29.17
C LEU A 174 3.07 18.13 -27.69
N GLY A 175 4.11 18.93 -27.40
CA GLY A 175 4.76 18.92 -26.09
C GLY A 175 5.39 17.56 -25.78
N PHE A 176 5.72 17.36 -24.53
CA PHE A 176 6.20 16.06 -24.02
C PHE A 176 5.65 15.81 -22.61
N THR A 177 5.74 14.57 -22.17
CA THR A 177 5.30 14.18 -20.82
C THR A 177 6.50 13.90 -19.94
N GLY A 178 6.50 14.47 -18.74
CA GLY A 178 7.51 14.18 -17.71
C GLY A 178 7.37 12.78 -17.11
N THR A 179 8.23 12.49 -16.14
CA THR A 179 8.28 11.19 -15.45
C THR A 179 6.97 10.84 -14.73
N ASP A 180 6.22 11.84 -14.28
CA ASP A 180 4.95 11.67 -13.57
C ASP A 180 3.72 11.81 -14.49
N GLY A 181 3.93 11.70 -15.82
CA GLY A 181 2.85 11.77 -16.80
C GLY A 181 2.28 13.17 -17.01
N GLN A 182 2.84 14.20 -16.38
CA GLN A 182 2.44 15.60 -16.59
C GLN A 182 2.84 16.07 -17.98
N GLY A 183 1.99 16.88 -18.62
CA GLY A 183 2.36 17.59 -19.84
C GLY A 183 3.29 18.76 -19.53
N LEU A 184 4.33 18.92 -20.30
CA LEU A 184 5.30 20.01 -20.25
C LEU A 184 5.31 20.77 -21.56
#